data_71d3c7aaa2d031d670f332fd0909b5fa
#
_entry.id   71d3c7aaa2d031d670f332fd0909b5fa
#
_cell.length_a   1.000
_cell.length_b   1.000
_cell.length_c   1.000
_cell.angle_alpha   90.00
_cell.angle_beta   90.00
_cell.angle_gamma   90.00
#
_symmetry.space_group_name_H-M   'P 1'
#
loop_
_entity.id
_entity.type
_entity.pdbx_description
1 polymer ?
#
loop_
_entity_poly.entity_id
_entity_poly.type
_entity_poly.pdbx_seq_one_letter_code
_entity_poly.pdbx_strand_id
1 'polypeptide(L)'
;LLFIFTSLRLFSQSNEKISSILSSEKVTYGEVCYLVATAQGFVDDDASYEQAIQVLYDKGQMKSIVYKNEYIPLVNVTFLFSQLWDIKGGLMCRLTNNSPRYVFKQLKSDGVIESSKDSSSFVSGRYALSLYTTCLYYYGNQELKVE
;
A
#
# COMPACT_ATOMS: atom_id res chain seq x y z
N LEU A 1 -7.29 35.63 -4.99
CA LEU A 1 -7.97 35.17 -3.75
C LEU A 1 -8.67 33.82 -3.91
N LEU A 2 -9.10 33.48 -5.15
CA LEU A 2 -9.80 32.21 -5.42
C LEU A 2 -8.84 30.99 -5.42
N PHE A 3 -7.56 31.18 -5.75
CA PHE A 3 -6.54 30.11 -5.79
C PHE A 3 -6.09 29.63 -4.41
N ILE A 4 -6.16 30.46 -3.39
CA ILE A 4 -5.74 30.13 -2.02
C ILE A 4 -6.75 29.22 -1.34
N PHE A 5 -8.05 29.33 -1.66
CA PHE A 5 -9.11 28.50 -1.09
C PHE A 5 -9.13 27.05 -1.63
N THR A 6 -8.64 26.82 -2.84
CA THR A 6 -8.61 25.46 -3.42
C THR A 6 -7.49 24.62 -2.83
N SER A 7 -6.33 25.21 -2.50
CA SER A 7 -5.22 24.49 -1.91
C SER A 7 -5.48 24.03 -0.46
N LEU A 8 -6.23 24.82 0.32
CA LEU A 8 -6.62 24.45 1.69
C LEU A 8 -7.60 23.29 1.75
N ARG A 9 -8.45 23.12 0.74
CA ARG A 9 -9.39 21.98 0.68
C ARG A 9 -8.68 20.66 0.34
N LEU A 10 -7.66 20.69 -0.47
CA LEU A 10 -6.88 19.49 -0.85
C LEU A 10 -6.14 18.90 0.35
N PHE A 11 -5.51 19.73 1.18
CA PHE A 11 -4.86 19.29 2.41
C PHE A 11 -5.84 18.73 3.44
N SER A 12 -7.05 19.29 3.52
CA SER A 12 -8.09 18.81 4.43
C SER A 12 -8.60 17.43 4.06
N GLN A 13 -8.82 17.16 2.76
CA GLN A 13 -9.34 15.87 2.29
C GLN A 13 -8.34 14.73 2.45
N SER A 14 -7.07 14.97 2.18
CA SER A 14 -5.99 14.01 2.41
C SER A 14 -5.89 13.64 3.90
N ASN A 15 -5.91 14.63 4.78
CA ASN A 15 -5.85 14.41 6.22
C ASN A 15 -7.07 13.64 6.74
N GLU A 16 -8.28 13.91 6.23
CA GLU A 16 -9.49 13.17 6.60
C GLU A 16 -9.41 11.70 6.18
N LYS A 17 -8.94 11.40 4.98
CA LYS A 17 -8.75 10.02 4.51
C LYS A 17 -7.70 9.27 5.32
N ILE A 18 -6.56 9.88 5.58
CA ILE A 18 -5.50 9.28 6.42
C ILE A 18 -6.01 9.04 7.84
N SER A 19 -6.73 9.99 8.42
CA SER A 19 -7.35 9.84 9.75
C SER A 19 -8.38 8.72 9.77
N SER A 20 -9.19 8.60 8.71
CA SER A 20 -10.16 7.51 8.55
C SER A 20 -9.46 6.15 8.47
N ILE A 21 -8.40 6.03 7.70
CA ILE A 21 -7.61 4.80 7.59
C ILE A 21 -6.99 4.46 8.95
N LEU A 22 -6.40 5.44 9.63
CA LEU A 22 -5.77 5.26 10.94
C LEU A 22 -6.74 4.71 12.00
N SER A 23 -8.02 5.09 11.91
CA SER A 23 -9.08 4.64 12.83
C SER A 23 -9.74 3.33 12.42
N SER A 24 -9.43 2.77 11.25
CA SER A 24 -9.99 1.51 10.78
C SER A 24 -9.51 0.34 11.64
N GLU A 25 -10.45 -0.47 12.13
CA GLU A 25 -10.11 -1.71 12.86
C GLU A 25 -9.57 -2.80 11.93
N LYS A 26 -10.11 -2.85 10.70
CA LYS A 26 -9.66 -3.73 9.62
C LYS A 26 -9.60 -2.93 8.33
N VAL A 27 -8.42 -2.85 7.72
CA VAL A 27 -8.28 -2.10 6.47
C VAL A 27 -8.99 -2.79 5.31
N THR A 28 -9.47 -1.96 4.39
CA THR A 28 -10.16 -2.39 3.17
C THR A 28 -9.27 -2.26 1.95
N TYR A 29 -9.65 -2.92 0.85
CA TYR A 29 -8.99 -2.74 -0.44
C TYR A 29 -8.98 -1.27 -0.89
N GLY A 30 -10.09 -0.56 -0.70
CA GLY A 30 -10.18 0.86 -1.06
C GLY A 30 -9.13 1.70 -0.33
N GLU A 31 -8.98 1.51 0.97
CA GLU A 31 -8.02 2.25 1.79
C GLU A 31 -6.56 1.96 1.38
N VAL A 32 -6.20 0.71 1.21
CA VAL A 32 -4.83 0.33 0.81
C VAL A 32 -4.53 0.74 -0.63
N CYS A 33 -5.46 0.54 -1.56
CA CYS A 33 -5.30 0.98 -2.95
C CYS A 33 -5.14 2.49 -3.05
N TYR A 34 -5.88 3.26 -2.23
CA TYR A 34 -5.71 4.71 -2.17
C TYR A 34 -4.29 5.11 -1.75
N LEU A 35 -3.76 4.48 -0.69
CA LEU A 35 -2.37 4.75 -0.25
C LEU A 35 -1.36 4.45 -1.35
N VAL A 36 -1.50 3.32 -2.01
CA VAL A 36 -0.56 2.86 -3.05
C VAL A 36 -0.66 3.71 -4.31
N ALA A 37 -1.87 4.06 -4.75
CA ALA A 37 -2.08 4.86 -5.95
C ALA A 37 -1.63 6.32 -5.76
N THR A 38 -1.90 6.92 -4.61
CA THR A 38 -1.44 8.28 -4.28
C THR A 38 0.07 8.35 -4.13
N ALA A 39 0.68 7.36 -3.49
CA ALA A 39 2.14 7.29 -3.32
C ALA A 39 2.88 7.18 -4.66
N GLN A 40 2.29 6.54 -5.67
CA GLN A 40 2.85 6.44 -7.03
C GLN A 40 2.50 7.65 -7.91
N GLY A 41 1.69 8.57 -7.42
CA GLY A 41 1.24 9.74 -8.18
C GLY A 41 0.23 9.41 -9.28
N PHE A 42 -0.43 8.26 -9.22
CA PHE A 42 -1.42 7.84 -10.21
C PHE A 42 -2.77 8.51 -10.04
N VAL A 43 -3.06 8.96 -8.84
CA VAL A 43 -4.26 9.72 -8.50
C VAL A 43 -3.90 10.86 -7.56
N ASP A 44 -4.75 11.88 -7.52
CA ASP A 44 -4.64 12.99 -6.58
C ASP A 44 -5.17 12.61 -5.20
N ASP A 45 -4.86 13.42 -4.20
CA ASP A 45 -5.25 13.19 -2.80
C ASP A 45 -6.78 13.19 -2.59
N ASP A 46 -7.54 13.81 -3.50
CA ASP A 46 -9.01 13.87 -3.48
C ASP A 46 -9.68 12.70 -4.21
N ALA A 47 -8.91 11.78 -4.80
CA ALA A 47 -9.42 10.65 -5.53
C ALA A 47 -10.28 9.73 -4.63
N SER A 48 -11.31 9.12 -5.21
CA SER A 48 -12.12 8.11 -4.54
C SER A 48 -11.36 6.77 -4.44
N TYR A 49 -11.81 5.92 -3.54
CA TYR A 49 -11.27 4.57 -3.42
C TYR A 49 -11.48 3.74 -4.70
N GLU A 50 -12.62 3.95 -5.36
CA GLU A 50 -12.92 3.30 -6.65
C GLU A 50 -11.94 3.72 -7.75
N GLN A 51 -11.61 5.01 -7.82
CA GLN A 51 -10.61 5.52 -8.76
C GLN A 51 -9.22 4.93 -8.49
N ALA A 52 -8.84 4.81 -7.22
CA ALA A 52 -7.58 4.18 -6.82
C ALA A 52 -7.53 2.71 -7.24
N ILE A 53 -8.58 1.94 -6.99
CA ILE A 53 -8.68 0.54 -7.40
C ILE A 53 -8.59 0.43 -8.93
N GLN A 54 -9.34 1.25 -9.65
CA GLN A 54 -9.37 1.22 -11.11
C GLN A 54 -7.99 1.51 -11.72
N VAL A 55 -7.29 2.52 -11.23
CA VAL A 55 -5.98 2.87 -11.79
C VAL A 55 -4.94 1.78 -11.51
N LEU A 56 -4.96 1.15 -10.34
CA LEU A 56 -4.04 0.04 -10.04
C LEU A 56 -4.34 -1.19 -10.91
N TYR A 57 -5.60 -1.46 -11.18
CA TYR A 57 -5.99 -2.51 -12.13
C TYR A 57 -5.51 -2.19 -13.56
N ASP A 58 -5.74 -0.98 -14.03
CA ASP A 58 -5.33 -0.53 -15.37
C ASP A 58 -3.80 -0.54 -15.54
N LYS A 59 -3.04 -0.31 -14.46
CA LYS A 59 -1.58 -0.40 -14.43
C LYS A 59 -1.04 -1.83 -14.29
N GLY A 60 -1.91 -2.83 -14.20
CA GLY A 60 -1.52 -4.22 -14.04
C GLY A 60 -1.02 -4.59 -12.63
N GLN A 61 -1.23 -3.74 -11.65
CA GLN A 61 -0.81 -3.97 -10.25
C GLN A 61 -1.85 -4.75 -9.45
N MET A 62 -3.04 -4.95 -10.00
CA MET A 62 -4.09 -5.81 -9.47
C MET A 62 -4.61 -6.73 -10.58
N LYS A 63 -4.96 -7.95 -10.21
CA LYS A 63 -5.47 -8.95 -11.17
C LYS A 63 -6.95 -8.75 -11.52
N SER A 64 -7.71 -8.14 -10.64
CA SER A 64 -9.15 -7.91 -10.78
C SER A 64 -9.57 -6.66 -10.04
N ILE A 65 -10.71 -6.09 -10.48
CA ILE A 65 -11.38 -5.02 -9.74
C ILE A 65 -12.10 -5.65 -8.55
N VAL A 66 -11.88 -5.11 -7.36
CA VAL A 66 -12.46 -5.57 -6.10
C VAL A 66 -13.40 -4.50 -5.53
N TYR A 67 -14.25 -4.91 -4.61
CA TYR A 67 -15.12 -3.97 -3.90
C TYR A 67 -14.33 -3.18 -2.85
N LYS A 68 -14.48 -1.86 -2.83
CA LYS A 68 -13.70 -0.96 -1.97
C LYS A 68 -13.81 -1.24 -0.48
N ASN A 69 -14.97 -1.71 -0.02
CA ASN A 69 -15.23 -2.01 1.40
C ASN A 69 -14.90 -3.45 1.81
N GLU A 70 -14.41 -4.26 0.88
CA GLU A 70 -13.93 -5.60 1.19
C GLU A 70 -12.64 -5.52 2.02
N TYR A 71 -12.55 -6.30 3.09
CA TYR A 71 -11.35 -6.37 3.90
C TYR A 71 -10.22 -7.05 3.15
N ILE A 72 -9.03 -6.47 3.23
CA ILE A 72 -7.86 -6.95 2.52
C ILE A 72 -6.99 -7.81 3.44
N PRO A 73 -6.68 -9.08 3.08
CA PRO A 73 -5.73 -9.88 3.84
C PRO A 73 -4.31 -9.31 3.82
N LEU A 74 -3.55 -9.55 4.87
CA LEU A 74 -2.19 -9.01 5.02
C LEU A 74 -1.27 -9.37 3.84
N VAL A 75 -1.40 -10.59 3.29
CA VAL A 75 -0.64 -11.00 2.10
C VAL A 75 -0.86 -10.08 0.90
N ASN A 76 -2.09 -9.57 0.74
CA ASN A 76 -2.41 -8.64 -0.36
C ASN A 76 -2.02 -7.20 -0.03
N VAL A 77 -2.05 -6.79 1.24
CA VAL A 77 -1.48 -5.50 1.69
C VAL A 77 0.00 -5.43 1.32
N THR A 78 0.76 -6.45 1.68
CA THR A 78 2.20 -6.51 1.39
C THR A 78 2.49 -6.57 -0.10
N PHE A 79 1.68 -7.29 -0.87
CA PHE A 79 1.81 -7.33 -2.31
C PHE A 79 1.59 -5.96 -2.96
N LEU A 80 0.55 -5.22 -2.55
CA LEU A 80 0.31 -3.87 -3.05
C LEU A 80 1.43 -2.91 -2.64
N PHE A 81 1.90 -2.97 -1.41
CA PHE A 81 3.04 -2.17 -0.97
C PHE A 81 4.33 -2.50 -1.74
N SER A 82 4.51 -3.75 -2.16
CA SER A 82 5.67 -4.15 -2.98
C SER A 82 5.74 -3.46 -4.34
N GLN A 83 4.62 -2.91 -4.82
CA GLN A 83 4.60 -2.13 -6.06
C GLN A 83 5.31 -0.78 -5.94
N LEU A 84 5.48 -0.28 -4.70
CA LEU A 84 6.09 1.03 -4.42
C LEU A 84 7.61 0.98 -4.44
N TRP A 85 8.19 -0.19 -4.14
CA TRP A 85 9.63 -0.36 -4.01
C TRP A 85 10.10 -1.60 -4.77
N ASP A 86 11.33 -1.56 -5.27
CA ASP A 86 11.98 -2.73 -5.86
C ASP A 86 12.43 -3.69 -4.74
N ILE A 87 11.52 -4.55 -4.33
CA ILE A 87 11.79 -5.58 -3.33
C ILE A 87 12.57 -6.72 -3.98
N LYS A 88 13.88 -6.73 -3.78
CA LYS A 88 14.75 -7.81 -4.26
C LYS A 88 14.53 -9.05 -3.42
N GLY A 89 13.62 -9.90 -3.89
CA GLY A 89 13.36 -11.21 -3.31
C GLY A 89 14.40 -12.25 -3.67
N GLY A 90 14.33 -13.39 -2.99
CA GLY A 90 15.09 -14.58 -3.35
C GLY A 90 14.67 -15.17 -4.71
N LEU A 91 15.30 -16.28 -5.09
CA LEU A 91 15.07 -16.96 -6.36
C LEU A 91 13.56 -17.23 -6.63
N MET A 92 12.80 -17.61 -5.61
CA MET A 92 11.39 -17.93 -5.76
C MET A 92 10.54 -16.69 -6.07
N CYS A 93 10.87 -15.50 -5.53
CA CYS A 93 10.22 -14.26 -5.92
C CYS A 93 10.44 -13.94 -7.40
N ARG A 94 11.63 -14.15 -7.90
CA ARG A 94 11.98 -13.92 -9.31
C ARG A 94 11.27 -14.91 -10.24
N LEU A 95 11.28 -16.20 -9.90
CA LEU A 95 10.64 -17.25 -10.70
C LEU A 95 9.12 -17.14 -10.75
N THR A 96 8.49 -16.63 -9.70
CA THR A 96 7.04 -16.49 -9.60
C THR A 96 6.55 -15.08 -9.98
N ASN A 97 7.43 -14.24 -10.53
CA ASN A 97 7.12 -12.85 -10.89
C ASN A 97 6.55 -12.05 -9.70
N ASN A 98 7.19 -12.19 -8.53
CA ASN A 98 6.79 -11.53 -7.28
C ASN A 98 5.35 -11.85 -6.86
N SER A 99 4.99 -13.14 -6.81
CA SER A 99 3.66 -13.52 -6.34
C SER A 99 3.42 -13.06 -4.89
N PRO A 100 2.17 -12.77 -4.50
CA PRO A 100 1.85 -12.27 -3.15
C PRO A 100 2.43 -13.14 -2.03
N ARG A 101 2.36 -14.44 -2.18
CA ARG A 101 2.88 -15.40 -1.19
C ARG A 101 4.39 -15.25 -0.96
N TYR A 102 5.17 -15.11 -2.02
CA TYR A 102 6.62 -15.00 -1.92
C TYR A 102 7.08 -13.62 -1.50
N VAL A 103 6.38 -12.57 -1.90
CA VAL A 103 6.59 -11.21 -1.37
C VAL A 103 6.39 -11.20 0.14
N PHE A 104 5.29 -11.78 0.63
CA PHE A 104 5.02 -11.88 2.06
C PHE A 104 6.13 -12.61 2.83
N LYS A 105 6.59 -13.75 2.31
CA LYS A 105 7.70 -14.50 2.88
C LYS A 105 8.99 -13.69 2.90
N GLN A 106 9.25 -12.90 1.85
CA GLN A 106 10.43 -12.05 1.76
C GLN A 106 10.40 -10.95 2.82
N LEU A 107 9.26 -10.31 3.04
CA LEU A 107 9.13 -9.29 4.08
C LEU A 107 9.35 -9.88 5.48
N LYS A 108 8.91 -11.09 5.73
CA LYS A 108 9.22 -11.81 6.97
C LYS A 108 10.72 -12.11 7.11
N SER A 109 11.34 -12.57 6.05
CA SER A 109 12.78 -12.86 6.03
C SER A 109 13.62 -11.60 6.28
N ASP A 110 13.19 -10.47 5.74
CA ASP A 110 13.84 -9.17 5.93
C ASP A 110 13.58 -8.55 7.31
N GLY A 111 12.70 -9.13 8.11
CA GLY A 111 12.32 -8.62 9.43
C GLY A 111 11.35 -7.44 9.40
N VAL A 112 10.77 -7.14 8.25
CA VAL A 112 9.77 -6.05 8.08
C VAL A 112 8.43 -6.45 8.69
N ILE A 113 8.10 -7.74 8.62
CA ILE A 113 6.92 -8.34 9.23
C ILE A 113 7.37 -9.39 10.25
N GLU A 114 6.70 -9.42 11.40
CA GLU A 114 6.95 -10.41 12.43
C GLU A 114 6.67 -11.83 11.93
N SER A 115 7.53 -12.78 12.28
CA SER A 115 7.41 -14.17 11.85
C SER A 115 6.09 -14.84 12.28
N SER A 116 5.48 -14.36 13.37
CA SER A 116 4.21 -14.86 13.92
C SER A 116 2.97 -14.41 13.13
N LYS A 117 3.07 -13.41 12.26
CA LYS A 117 1.92 -12.90 11.51
C LYS A 117 1.42 -13.90 10.47
N ASP A 118 0.11 -14.07 10.42
CA ASP A 118 -0.56 -14.90 9.43
C ASP A 118 -0.86 -14.10 8.16
N SER A 119 -0.56 -14.66 7.00
CA SER A 119 -0.81 -14.07 5.69
C SER A 119 -2.29 -13.79 5.40
N SER A 120 -3.20 -14.60 5.98
CA SER A 120 -4.64 -14.46 5.81
C SER A 120 -5.30 -13.53 6.81
N SER A 121 -4.56 -13.02 7.80
CA SER A 121 -5.09 -12.12 8.82
C SER A 121 -5.47 -10.76 8.26
N PHE A 122 -6.47 -10.14 8.87
CA PHE A 122 -6.80 -8.74 8.63
C PHE A 122 -6.08 -7.86 9.66
N VAL A 123 -5.67 -6.68 9.24
CA VAL A 123 -4.90 -5.77 10.09
C VAL A 123 -5.61 -4.42 10.24
N SER A 124 -5.32 -3.72 11.32
CA SER A 124 -5.84 -2.38 11.54
C SER A 124 -5.18 -1.36 10.61
N GLY A 125 -5.83 -0.21 10.44
CA GLY A 125 -5.27 0.92 9.69
C GLY A 125 -3.96 1.41 10.31
N ARG A 126 -3.87 1.42 11.63
CA ARG A 126 -2.64 1.76 12.35
C ARG A 126 -1.49 0.82 12.00
N TYR A 127 -1.76 -0.48 11.97
CA TYR A 127 -0.76 -1.46 11.57
C TYR A 127 -0.34 -1.29 10.10
N ALA A 128 -1.32 -1.11 9.20
CA ALA A 128 -1.03 -0.92 7.77
C ALA A 128 -0.18 0.34 7.51
N LEU A 129 -0.47 1.45 8.17
CA LEU A 129 0.33 2.68 8.06
C LEU A 129 1.73 2.51 8.66
N SER A 130 1.85 1.81 9.79
CA SER A 130 3.14 1.46 10.38
C SER A 130 3.96 0.57 9.46
N LEU A 131 3.33 -0.43 8.84
CA LEU A 131 3.98 -1.32 7.86
C LEU A 131 4.44 -0.54 6.62
N TYR A 132 3.61 0.37 6.12
CA TYR A 132 3.97 1.27 5.01
C TYR A 132 5.25 2.07 5.36
N THR A 133 5.29 2.67 6.54
CA THR A 133 6.45 3.44 7.01
C THR A 133 7.70 2.56 7.16
N THR A 134 7.54 1.34 7.68
CA THR A 134 8.64 0.38 7.82
C THR A 134 9.18 -0.03 6.45
N CYS A 135 8.31 -0.31 5.48
CA CYS A 135 8.72 -0.60 4.11
C CYS A 135 9.45 0.58 3.46
N LEU A 136 8.93 1.79 3.64
CA LEU A 136 9.56 3.00 3.13
C LEU A 136 10.98 3.17 3.70
N TYR A 137 11.14 2.96 4.99
CA TYR A 137 12.46 3.03 5.64
C TYR A 137 13.40 1.94 5.14
N TYR A 138 12.93 0.71 5.08
CA TYR A 138 13.77 -0.44 4.75
C TYR A 138 14.12 -0.52 3.25
N TYR A 139 13.15 -0.34 2.36
CA TYR A 139 13.32 -0.48 0.92
C TYR A 139 13.59 0.85 0.21
N GLY A 140 12.99 1.94 0.66
CA GLY A 140 13.14 3.25 0.04
C GLY A 140 14.53 3.85 0.16
N ASN A 141 15.30 3.49 1.20
CA ASN A 141 16.66 3.98 1.42
C ASN A 141 17.75 3.12 0.75
N GLN A 142 17.39 2.02 0.09
CA GLN A 142 18.38 1.16 -0.56
C GLN A 142 18.96 1.78 -1.84
N GLU A 143 18.24 2.68 -2.49
CA GLU A 143 18.74 3.41 -3.66
C GLU A 143 19.86 4.40 -3.31
N LEU A 144 19.96 4.83 -2.05
CA LEU A 144 21.02 5.74 -1.57
C LEU A 144 22.32 5.03 -1.18
N LYS A 145 22.35 3.70 -1.17
CA LYS A 145 23.52 2.90 -0.75
C LYS A 145 24.35 2.34 -1.91
N VAL A 146 24.05 2.70 -3.14
CA VAL A 146 24.72 2.16 -4.36
C VAL A 146 25.63 3.20 -5.01
N GLU A 147 26.10 4.21 -4.26
CA GLU A 147 27.22 5.09 -4.70
C GLU A 147 28.48 4.80 -3.91
#